data_4357db2596211d537740b3a26b32eb36
#
_entry.id   4357db2596211d537740b3a26b32eb36
#
_cell.length_a   1.000
_cell.length_b   1.000
_cell.length_c   1.000
_cell.angle_alpha   90.00
_cell.angle_beta   90.00
_cell.angle_gamma   90.00
#
_symmetry.space_group_name_H-M   'P 1'
#
loop_
_entity.id
_entity.type
_entity.pdbx_description
1 polymer ?
#
loop_
_entity_poly.entity_id
_entity_poly.type
_entity_poly.pdbx_seq_one_letter_code
_entity_poly.pdbx_strand_id
1 'polypeptide(L)'
;MAQSIDVVRVSAHVDHIENVDFVKICENSLNLSRIFEDVPLGSYEKSVIGYPFYTSPDTDCYRNLKEQIEKKANEVLPIKVKVYETWVAIIEPGQSVFYHTHYKNSHVVPENHWSGVVFASAGEGCSNLVLHGYALNRVESFVSISPEVGKVVFFNSFVPHFTTVNDSGFRRVTISFNLWPIDCDSNEFPNNHKNAPDNHGELK
;
A
#
# COMPACT_ATOMS: atom_id res chain seq x y z
N MET A 1 42.13 -11.01 -6.14
CA MET A 1 41.17 -10.54 -5.13
C MET A 1 39.76 -10.71 -5.74
N ALA A 2 38.89 -11.49 -5.12
CA ALA A 2 37.53 -11.64 -5.58
C ALA A 2 36.76 -10.35 -5.21
N GLN A 3 36.08 -9.76 -6.19
CA GLN A 3 35.20 -8.62 -5.99
C GLN A 3 33.82 -9.16 -5.72
N SER A 4 33.24 -8.91 -4.51
CA SER A 4 31.84 -9.20 -4.27
C SER A 4 31.01 -8.10 -4.94
N ILE A 5 30.06 -8.48 -5.74
CA ILE A 5 29.07 -7.57 -6.32
C ILE A 5 27.77 -7.85 -5.58
N ASP A 6 27.29 -6.88 -4.81
CA ASP A 6 25.98 -6.97 -4.18
C ASP A 6 24.91 -6.82 -5.25
N VAL A 7 24.14 -7.87 -5.43
CA VAL A 7 23.00 -7.89 -6.33
C VAL A 7 21.77 -7.52 -5.51
N VAL A 8 21.21 -6.34 -5.75
CA VAL A 8 19.92 -5.96 -5.15
C VAL A 8 18.84 -6.90 -5.68
N ARG A 9 18.40 -7.83 -4.84
CA ARG A 9 17.31 -8.73 -5.15
C ARG A 9 16.00 -8.09 -4.70
N VAL A 10 15.16 -7.71 -5.65
CA VAL A 10 13.78 -7.30 -5.37
C VAL A 10 12.94 -8.55 -5.16
N SER A 11 12.32 -8.67 -4.01
CA SER A 11 11.41 -9.76 -3.68
C SER A 11 10.01 -9.22 -3.41
N ALA A 12 9.02 -9.95 -3.86
CA ALA A 12 7.63 -9.77 -3.45
C ALA A 12 7.13 -11.08 -2.85
N HIS A 13 6.37 -10.97 -1.76
CA HIS A 13 5.72 -12.10 -1.11
C HIS A 13 4.21 -11.96 -1.30
N VAL A 14 3.58 -13.03 -1.75
CA VAL A 14 2.12 -13.08 -1.94
C VAL A 14 1.58 -14.17 -1.04
N ASP A 15 0.59 -13.82 -0.22
CA ASP A 15 -0.07 -14.73 0.71
C ASP A 15 -1.56 -14.37 0.83
N HIS A 16 -2.27 -15.01 1.73
CA HIS A 16 -3.68 -14.75 2.01
C HIS A 16 -3.89 -14.46 3.50
N ILE A 17 -4.75 -13.48 3.77
CA ILE A 17 -5.23 -13.13 5.11
C ILE A 17 -6.62 -13.76 5.27
N GLU A 18 -6.76 -14.55 6.33
CA GLU A 18 -8.01 -15.20 6.74
C GLU A 18 -8.55 -14.53 8.02
N ASN A 19 -9.79 -14.87 8.37
CA ASN A 19 -10.45 -14.42 9.61
C ASN A 19 -10.59 -12.89 9.74
N VAL A 20 -10.77 -12.22 8.61
CA VAL A 20 -11.08 -10.78 8.52
C VAL A 20 -12.41 -10.58 7.82
N ASP A 21 -13.24 -9.70 8.38
CA ASP A 21 -14.52 -9.30 7.79
C ASP A 21 -14.29 -8.25 6.69
N PHE A 22 -13.93 -8.73 5.50
CA PHE A 22 -13.69 -7.87 4.34
C PHE A 22 -14.96 -7.15 3.85
N VAL A 23 -16.15 -7.70 4.09
CA VAL A 23 -17.41 -7.03 3.76
C VAL A 23 -17.53 -5.75 4.58
N LYS A 24 -17.33 -5.84 5.88
CA LYS A 24 -17.38 -4.68 6.79
C LYS A 24 -16.28 -3.66 6.51
N ILE A 25 -15.09 -4.13 6.13
CA ILE A 25 -13.99 -3.22 5.70
C ILE A 25 -14.43 -2.46 4.45
N CYS A 26 -15.01 -3.12 3.45
CA CYS A 26 -15.49 -2.46 2.24
C CYS A 26 -16.61 -1.46 2.55
N GLU A 27 -17.59 -1.82 3.36
CA GLU A 27 -18.67 -0.91 3.77
C GLU A 27 -18.12 0.35 4.45
N ASN A 28 -17.19 0.19 5.40
CA ASN A 28 -16.56 1.32 6.07
C ASN A 28 -15.72 2.16 5.08
N SER A 29 -15.01 1.54 4.17
CA SER A 29 -14.22 2.22 3.13
C SER A 29 -15.12 3.06 2.22
N LEU A 30 -16.25 2.52 1.81
CA LEU A 30 -17.21 3.21 0.95
C LEU A 30 -17.92 4.35 1.70
N ASN A 31 -18.16 4.21 3.00
CA ASN A 31 -18.67 5.30 3.81
C ASN A 31 -17.67 6.46 3.92
N LEU A 32 -16.37 6.16 4.02
CA LEU A 32 -15.35 7.20 3.94
C LEU A 32 -15.42 7.96 2.61
N SER A 33 -15.53 7.26 1.48
CA SER A 33 -15.61 7.93 0.18
C SER A 33 -16.81 8.86 0.09
N ARG A 34 -17.96 8.48 0.63
CA ARG A 34 -19.18 9.31 0.67
C ARG A 34 -19.04 10.54 1.57
N ILE A 35 -18.37 10.40 2.73
CA ILE A 35 -18.14 11.53 3.64
C ILE A 35 -17.25 12.59 2.96
N PHE A 36 -16.34 12.15 2.09
CA PHE A 36 -15.40 13.02 1.40
C PHE A 36 -15.80 13.37 -0.05
N GLU A 37 -16.97 12.93 -0.53
CA GLU A 37 -17.47 13.29 -1.86
C GLU A 37 -17.60 14.81 -2.06
N ASP A 38 -18.00 15.53 -1.03
CA ASP A 38 -18.19 16.98 -1.06
C ASP A 38 -16.93 17.78 -0.67
N VAL A 39 -15.89 17.11 -0.19
CA VAL A 39 -14.61 17.76 0.08
C VAL A 39 -13.80 17.76 -1.21
N PRO A 40 -13.44 18.95 -1.75
CA PRO A 40 -12.51 19.00 -2.87
C PRO A 40 -11.22 18.33 -2.43
N LEU A 41 -10.99 17.10 -2.88
CA LEU A 41 -9.70 16.46 -2.71
C LEU A 41 -8.67 17.46 -3.18
N GLY A 42 -7.74 17.82 -2.32
CA GLY A 42 -6.72 18.80 -2.62
C GLY A 42 -6.13 18.46 -4.00
N SER A 43 -5.97 19.46 -4.83
CA SER A 43 -5.47 19.27 -6.21
C SER A 43 -4.16 18.48 -6.27
N TYR A 44 -3.43 18.45 -5.17
CA TYR A 44 -2.19 17.70 -4.98
C TYR A 44 -2.41 16.18 -4.91
N GLU A 45 -3.40 15.72 -4.16
CA GLU A 45 -3.66 14.28 -4.00
C GLU A 45 -4.16 13.64 -5.30
N LYS A 46 -5.03 14.35 -6.03
CA LYS A 46 -5.47 13.90 -7.36
C LYS A 46 -4.37 13.95 -8.40
N SER A 47 -3.47 14.92 -8.33
CA SER A 47 -2.42 15.11 -9.34
C SER A 47 -1.25 14.14 -9.19
N VAL A 48 -0.96 13.67 -7.97
CA VAL A 48 0.21 12.82 -7.70
C VAL A 48 -0.11 11.34 -7.82
N ILE A 49 -1.30 10.91 -7.41
CA ILE A 49 -1.64 9.48 -7.34
C ILE A 49 -2.80 9.11 -8.29
N GLY A 50 -3.56 10.08 -8.75
CA GLY A 50 -4.65 9.86 -9.73
C GLY A 50 -5.90 9.19 -9.20
N TYR A 51 -5.95 8.86 -7.90
CA TYR A 51 -7.11 8.25 -7.24
C TYR A 51 -7.24 8.76 -5.80
N PRO A 52 -8.44 8.75 -5.21
CA PRO A 52 -8.62 9.11 -3.81
C PRO A 52 -8.07 8.01 -2.89
N PHE A 53 -7.34 8.42 -1.87
CA PHE A 53 -6.97 7.56 -0.75
C PHE A 53 -7.40 8.19 0.57
N TYR A 54 -7.72 7.35 1.53
CA TYR A 54 -8.26 7.76 2.81
C TYR A 54 -7.50 7.05 3.93
N THR A 55 -7.16 7.75 5.00
CA THR A 55 -6.62 7.11 6.21
C THR A 55 -7.60 6.05 6.69
N SER A 56 -7.11 4.85 6.98
CA SER A 56 -7.96 3.78 7.49
C SER A 56 -8.59 4.18 8.81
N PRO A 57 -9.91 3.98 8.98
CA PRO A 57 -10.60 4.35 10.22
C PRO A 57 -10.17 3.44 11.39
N ASP A 58 -10.17 3.99 12.60
CA ASP A 58 -9.90 3.22 13.81
C ASP A 58 -11.14 2.44 14.26
N THR A 59 -11.41 1.34 13.60
CA THR A 59 -12.50 0.42 13.92
C THR A 59 -11.95 -0.98 14.21
N ASP A 60 -12.75 -1.83 14.90
CA ASP A 60 -12.33 -3.19 15.25
C ASP A 60 -11.92 -4.02 14.04
N CYS A 61 -12.63 -3.89 12.91
CA CYS A 61 -12.29 -4.64 11.70
C CYS A 61 -10.94 -4.21 11.10
N TYR A 62 -10.60 -2.92 11.15
CA TYR A 62 -9.29 -2.43 10.69
C TYR A 62 -8.18 -2.77 11.68
N ARG A 63 -8.44 -2.73 12.99
CA ARG A 63 -7.47 -3.20 13.99
C ARG A 63 -7.15 -4.67 13.81
N ASN A 64 -8.17 -5.52 13.65
CA ASN A 64 -7.97 -6.94 13.34
C ASN A 64 -7.18 -7.13 12.05
N LEU A 65 -7.54 -6.43 10.96
CA LEU A 65 -6.79 -6.51 9.70
C LEU A 65 -5.32 -6.15 9.90
N LYS A 66 -5.03 -5.07 10.64
CA LYS A 66 -3.66 -4.64 10.96
C LYS A 66 -2.88 -5.73 11.69
N GLU A 67 -3.48 -6.37 12.69
CA GLU A 67 -2.87 -7.49 13.42
C GLU A 67 -2.59 -8.69 12.50
N GLN A 68 -3.50 -9.02 11.58
CA GLN A 68 -3.28 -10.10 10.62
C GLN A 68 -2.19 -9.75 9.59
N ILE A 69 -2.09 -8.49 9.15
CA ILE A 69 -1.00 -8.03 8.29
C ILE A 69 0.35 -8.18 9.02
N GLU A 70 0.46 -7.71 10.26
CA GLU A 70 1.69 -7.83 11.06
C GLU A 70 2.09 -9.28 11.28
N LYS A 71 1.13 -10.13 11.61
CA LYS A 71 1.36 -11.56 11.79
C LYS A 71 1.93 -12.18 10.50
N LYS A 72 1.25 -11.99 9.36
CA LYS A 72 1.69 -12.52 8.08
C LYS A 72 3.04 -11.96 7.63
N ALA A 73 3.26 -10.66 7.79
CA ALA A 73 4.55 -10.05 7.49
C ALA A 73 5.68 -10.70 8.30
N ASN A 74 5.47 -10.91 9.59
CA ASN A 74 6.45 -11.52 10.48
C ASN A 74 6.66 -13.04 10.25
N GLU A 75 5.81 -13.69 9.48
CA GLU A 75 5.97 -15.07 9.02
C GLU A 75 6.85 -15.15 7.76
N VAL A 76 6.71 -14.18 6.83
CA VAL A 76 7.31 -14.28 5.48
C VAL A 76 8.48 -13.36 5.24
N LEU A 77 8.60 -12.24 5.99
CA LEU A 77 9.68 -11.28 5.80
C LEU A 77 10.94 -11.67 6.59
N PRO A 78 12.13 -11.30 6.11
CA PRO A 78 13.40 -11.65 6.76
C PRO A 78 13.66 -10.89 8.07
N ILE A 79 12.86 -9.88 8.37
CA ILE A 79 12.98 -9.01 9.54
C ILE A 79 11.65 -8.92 10.28
N LYS A 80 11.70 -8.60 11.57
CA LYS A 80 10.50 -8.35 12.37
C LYS A 80 10.01 -6.92 12.14
N VAL A 81 8.72 -6.80 11.84
CA VAL A 81 8.09 -5.54 11.44
C VAL A 81 6.77 -5.30 12.17
N LYS A 82 6.35 -4.05 12.18
CA LYS A 82 5.01 -3.61 12.59
C LYS A 82 4.39 -2.74 11.51
N VAL A 83 3.07 -2.70 11.45
CA VAL A 83 2.35 -1.79 10.58
C VAL A 83 2.45 -0.38 11.16
N TYR A 84 3.04 0.52 10.38
CA TYR A 84 3.21 1.92 10.73
C TYR A 84 2.03 2.77 10.25
N GLU A 85 1.61 2.56 9.02
CA GLU A 85 0.59 3.36 8.33
C GLU A 85 -0.30 2.46 7.50
N THR A 86 -1.60 2.79 7.45
CA THR A 86 -2.56 2.13 6.58
C THR A 86 -3.48 3.18 5.94
N TRP A 87 -3.83 2.95 4.68
CA TRP A 87 -4.82 3.77 3.98
C TRP A 87 -5.67 2.94 3.03
N VAL A 88 -6.86 3.45 2.76
CA VAL A 88 -7.81 2.86 1.82
C VAL A 88 -7.60 3.48 0.45
N ALA A 89 -7.51 2.66 -0.58
CA ALA A 89 -7.54 3.07 -1.97
C ALA A 89 -8.76 2.45 -2.67
N ILE A 90 -9.58 3.29 -3.27
CA ILE A 90 -10.78 2.89 -4.03
C ILE A 90 -10.54 3.23 -5.49
N ILE A 91 -10.56 2.20 -6.34
CA ILE A 91 -10.33 2.33 -7.78
C ILE A 91 -11.63 2.00 -8.51
N GLU A 92 -12.25 3.05 -9.05
CA GLU A 92 -13.47 2.93 -9.84
C GLU A 92 -13.19 2.37 -11.24
N PRO A 93 -14.19 1.88 -11.96
CA PRO A 93 -14.07 1.58 -13.38
C PRO A 93 -13.46 2.74 -14.17
N GLY A 94 -12.51 2.44 -15.04
CA GLY A 94 -11.76 3.43 -15.81
C GLY A 94 -10.60 4.12 -15.10
N GLN A 95 -10.41 3.89 -13.79
CA GLN A 95 -9.31 4.47 -13.01
C GLN A 95 -8.11 3.54 -12.90
N SER A 96 -6.96 4.11 -12.59
CA SER A 96 -5.72 3.40 -12.28
C SER A 96 -4.88 4.20 -11.29
N VAL A 97 -3.92 3.53 -10.65
CA VAL A 97 -2.90 4.17 -9.81
C VAL A 97 -1.66 4.40 -10.64
N PHE A 98 -1.12 5.61 -10.63
CA PHE A 98 0.09 5.94 -11.35
C PHE A 98 1.32 5.23 -10.79
N TYR A 99 2.35 5.18 -11.60
CA TYR A 99 3.67 4.67 -11.26
C TYR A 99 4.30 5.50 -10.13
N HIS A 100 4.61 4.86 -9.01
CA HIS A 100 5.17 5.51 -7.81
C HIS A 100 5.94 4.52 -6.93
N THR A 101 6.60 5.04 -5.89
CA THR A 101 7.23 4.29 -4.80
C THR A 101 6.76 4.85 -3.47
N HIS A 102 6.87 4.06 -2.40
CA HIS A 102 6.62 4.57 -1.04
C HIS A 102 7.90 5.08 -0.36
N TYR A 103 9.02 4.98 -1.04
CA TYR A 103 10.28 5.47 -0.53
C TYR A 103 10.32 7.00 -0.58
N LYS A 104 10.24 7.62 0.58
CA LYS A 104 10.51 9.05 0.74
C LYS A 104 11.91 9.16 1.34
N ASN A 105 12.82 9.86 0.67
CA ASN A 105 14.21 10.14 1.05
C ASN A 105 14.43 10.15 2.58
N SER A 106 14.43 8.99 3.21
CA SER A 106 14.81 8.83 4.61
C SER A 106 16.26 8.36 4.64
N HIS A 107 17.01 8.79 5.63
CA HIS A 107 18.38 8.35 5.85
C HIS A 107 18.47 6.89 6.32
N VAL A 108 17.35 6.20 6.39
CA VAL A 108 17.26 4.80 6.85
C VAL A 108 17.46 3.87 5.67
N VAL A 109 18.18 2.79 5.90
CA VAL A 109 18.53 1.77 4.89
C VAL A 109 17.27 1.25 4.19
N PRO A 110 17.15 1.47 2.87
CA PRO A 110 15.91 1.18 2.12
C PRO A 110 15.47 -0.28 2.20
N GLU A 111 16.42 -1.19 2.40
CA GLU A 111 16.22 -2.64 2.36
C GLU A 111 15.29 -3.16 3.45
N ASN A 112 15.14 -2.41 4.54
CA ASN A 112 14.32 -2.79 5.70
C ASN A 112 12.93 -2.16 5.68
N HIS A 113 12.60 -1.36 4.68
CA HIS A 113 11.28 -0.77 4.54
C HIS A 113 10.42 -1.62 3.60
N TRP A 114 9.30 -2.03 4.11
CA TRP A 114 8.35 -2.84 3.37
C TRP A 114 7.02 -2.11 3.25
N SER A 115 6.39 -2.31 2.12
CA SER A 115 5.04 -1.84 1.84
C SER A 115 4.20 -3.00 1.34
N GLY A 116 2.91 -2.78 1.27
CA GLY A 116 2.06 -3.81 0.69
C GLY A 116 0.62 -3.36 0.53
N VAL A 117 -0.15 -4.29 0.03
CA VAL A 117 -1.58 -4.12 -0.19
C VAL A 117 -2.34 -5.37 0.22
N VAL A 118 -3.54 -5.19 0.76
CA VAL A 118 -4.55 -6.24 0.91
C VAL A 118 -5.73 -5.88 0.02
N PHE A 119 -6.18 -6.82 -0.81
CA PHE A 119 -7.37 -6.63 -1.61
C PHE A 119 -8.60 -6.94 -0.76
N ALA A 120 -9.35 -5.90 -0.41
CA ALA A 120 -10.59 -6.03 0.38
C ALA A 120 -11.81 -6.29 -0.49
N SER A 121 -11.81 -5.79 -1.73
CA SER A 121 -12.83 -6.09 -2.73
C SER A 121 -12.21 -6.13 -4.12
N ALA A 122 -12.60 -7.10 -4.90
CA ALA A 122 -12.22 -7.24 -6.31
C ALA A 122 -13.24 -8.11 -7.04
N GLY A 123 -13.74 -7.63 -8.16
CA GLY A 123 -14.51 -8.41 -9.12
C GLY A 123 -13.63 -8.98 -10.23
N GLU A 124 -14.21 -9.80 -11.08
CA GLU A 124 -13.53 -10.31 -12.26
C GLU A 124 -13.11 -9.16 -13.20
N GLY A 125 -11.87 -9.18 -13.67
CA GLY A 125 -11.33 -8.14 -14.55
C GLY A 125 -10.93 -6.83 -13.86
N CYS A 126 -10.99 -6.74 -12.52
CA CYS A 126 -10.47 -5.60 -11.80
C CYS A 126 -8.96 -5.41 -12.06
N SER A 127 -8.51 -4.16 -11.94
CA SER A 127 -7.11 -3.76 -12.20
C SER A 127 -6.09 -4.56 -11.41
N ASN A 128 -5.03 -5.01 -12.07
CA ASN A 128 -3.91 -5.71 -11.44
C ASN A 128 -2.98 -4.74 -10.72
N LEU A 129 -2.32 -5.19 -9.66
CA LEU A 129 -1.11 -4.56 -9.13
C LEU A 129 0.07 -4.99 -9.99
N VAL A 130 0.88 -4.03 -10.45
CA VAL A 130 2.07 -4.30 -11.24
C VAL A 130 3.29 -3.80 -10.49
N LEU A 131 4.22 -4.70 -10.19
CA LEU A 131 5.52 -4.39 -9.59
C LEU A 131 6.57 -4.32 -10.69
N HIS A 132 7.40 -3.28 -10.68
CA HIS A 132 8.46 -3.08 -11.65
C HIS A 132 9.83 -3.41 -11.02
N GLY A 133 10.48 -4.42 -11.54
CA GLY A 133 11.83 -4.84 -11.14
C GLY A 133 12.86 -4.52 -12.22
N TYR A 134 14.10 -4.29 -11.79
CA TYR A 134 15.24 -4.15 -12.68
C TYR A 134 16.13 -5.39 -12.53
N ALA A 135 16.40 -6.10 -13.63
CA ALA A 135 17.42 -7.12 -13.65
C ALA A 135 18.79 -6.51 -13.93
N LEU A 136 19.86 -7.16 -13.46
CA LEU A 136 21.26 -6.69 -13.58
C LEU A 136 21.74 -6.36 -15.01
N ASN A 137 21.10 -6.95 -16.01
CA ASN A 137 21.40 -6.75 -17.43
C ASN A 137 20.56 -5.66 -18.09
N ARG A 138 19.93 -4.79 -17.32
CA ARG A 138 18.97 -3.75 -17.77
C ARG A 138 17.70 -4.29 -18.44
N VAL A 139 17.37 -5.54 -18.21
CA VAL A 139 16.07 -6.06 -18.61
C VAL A 139 15.05 -5.65 -17.56
N GLU A 140 14.13 -4.80 -17.97
CA GLU A 140 12.97 -4.46 -17.16
C GLU A 140 12.08 -5.69 -16.99
N SER A 141 11.59 -5.91 -15.80
CA SER A 141 10.67 -6.99 -15.49
C SER A 141 9.44 -6.44 -14.80
N PHE A 142 8.28 -6.87 -15.24
CA PHE A 142 7.00 -6.52 -14.63
C PHE A 142 6.33 -7.78 -14.09
N VAL A 143 5.95 -7.72 -12.82
CA VAL A 143 5.17 -8.80 -12.20
C VAL A 143 3.76 -8.27 -12.00
N SER A 144 2.81 -8.87 -12.71
CA SER A 144 1.38 -8.53 -12.62
C SER A 144 0.69 -9.47 -11.66
N ILE A 145 0.01 -8.90 -10.66
CA ILE A 145 -0.69 -9.65 -9.60
C ILE A 145 -2.18 -9.32 -9.69
N SER A 146 -2.97 -10.33 -10.02
CA SER A 146 -4.43 -10.21 -10.08
C SER A 146 -5.01 -10.07 -8.66
N PRO A 147 -5.98 -9.15 -8.48
CA PRO A 147 -6.64 -8.96 -7.20
C PRO A 147 -7.54 -10.16 -6.86
N GLU A 148 -7.57 -10.49 -5.58
CA GLU A 148 -8.45 -11.50 -4.99
C GLU A 148 -8.69 -11.10 -3.54
N VAL A 149 -9.94 -11.21 -3.07
CA VAL A 149 -10.28 -10.81 -1.69
C VAL A 149 -9.47 -11.60 -0.68
N GLY A 150 -8.82 -10.90 0.25
CA GLY A 150 -7.94 -11.48 1.26
C GLY A 150 -6.49 -11.68 0.80
N LYS A 151 -6.20 -11.62 -0.49
CA LYS A 151 -4.83 -11.68 -0.98
C LYS A 151 -4.04 -10.48 -0.46
N VAL A 152 -2.86 -10.76 0.11
CA VAL A 152 -1.90 -9.76 0.59
C VAL A 152 -0.62 -9.86 -0.21
N VAL A 153 -0.05 -8.70 -0.53
CA VAL A 153 1.23 -8.59 -1.24
C VAL A 153 2.16 -7.72 -0.43
N PHE A 154 3.35 -8.23 -0.14
CA PHE A 154 4.44 -7.49 0.51
C PHE A 154 5.57 -7.27 -0.49
N PHE A 155 6.12 -6.06 -0.53
CA PHE A 155 7.26 -5.70 -1.38
C PHE A 155 8.09 -4.59 -0.72
N ASN A 156 9.36 -4.47 -1.08
CA ASN A 156 10.17 -3.37 -0.56
C ASN A 156 9.60 -2.02 -1.00
N SER A 157 9.57 -1.04 -0.11
CA SER A 157 8.96 0.27 -0.34
C SER A 157 9.58 1.06 -1.50
N PHE A 158 10.82 0.73 -1.89
CA PHE A 158 11.48 1.32 -3.05
C PHE A 158 11.08 0.70 -4.39
N VAL A 159 10.35 -0.43 -4.39
CA VAL A 159 9.88 -1.06 -5.62
C VAL A 159 8.85 -0.18 -6.29
N PRO A 160 9.13 0.32 -7.51
CA PRO A 160 8.15 1.07 -8.26
C PRO A 160 6.96 0.18 -8.62
N HIS A 161 5.77 0.74 -8.49
CA HIS A 161 4.56 -0.02 -8.78
C HIS A 161 3.42 0.90 -9.25
N PHE A 162 2.45 0.28 -9.87
CA PHE A 162 1.27 0.94 -10.39
C PHE A 162 0.13 -0.08 -10.51
N THR A 163 -1.03 0.35 -10.97
CA THR A 163 -2.10 -0.59 -11.36
C THR A 163 -2.43 -0.45 -12.83
N THR A 164 -2.86 -1.54 -13.45
CA THR A 164 -3.54 -1.43 -14.75
C THR A 164 -4.82 -0.61 -14.61
N VAL A 165 -5.38 -0.15 -15.71
CA VAL A 165 -6.72 0.45 -15.70
C VAL A 165 -7.72 -0.59 -15.20
N ASN A 166 -8.69 -0.15 -14.42
CA ASN A 166 -9.80 -1.00 -13.99
C ASN A 166 -10.85 -1.04 -15.10
N ASP A 167 -10.71 -1.99 -16.02
CA ASP A 167 -11.61 -2.18 -17.16
C ASP A 167 -12.86 -3.01 -16.79
N SER A 168 -12.99 -3.41 -15.52
CA SER A 168 -14.16 -4.14 -15.03
C SER A 168 -15.34 -3.19 -14.74
N GLY A 169 -16.51 -3.75 -14.61
CA GLY A 169 -17.68 -3.03 -14.07
C GLY A 169 -17.71 -2.93 -12.54
N PHE A 170 -16.63 -3.36 -11.85
CA PHE A 170 -16.58 -3.47 -10.41
C PHE A 170 -15.57 -2.48 -9.81
N ARG A 171 -15.93 -1.96 -8.65
CA ARG A 171 -15.04 -1.16 -7.82
C ARG A 171 -14.02 -2.06 -7.12
N ARG A 172 -12.74 -1.68 -7.15
CA ARG A 172 -11.69 -2.34 -6.38
C ARG A 172 -11.39 -1.56 -5.11
N VAL A 173 -11.47 -2.21 -3.96
CA VAL A 173 -11.07 -1.65 -2.67
C VAL A 173 -9.80 -2.34 -2.19
N THR A 174 -8.80 -1.55 -1.85
CA THR A 174 -7.49 -2.03 -1.38
C THR A 174 -7.12 -1.31 -0.10
N ILE A 175 -6.60 -2.05 0.87
CA ILE A 175 -5.95 -1.47 2.04
C ILE A 175 -4.46 -1.55 1.80
N SER A 176 -3.85 -0.41 1.60
CA SER A 176 -2.40 -0.26 1.45
C SER A 176 -1.77 0.01 2.81
N PHE A 177 -0.51 -0.39 2.98
CA PHE A 177 0.18 -0.22 4.25
C PHE A 177 1.69 -0.08 4.07
N ASN A 178 2.31 0.55 5.07
CA ASN A 178 3.76 0.59 5.24
C ASN A 178 4.16 -0.13 6.52
N LEU A 179 5.25 -0.90 6.45
CA LEU A 179 5.82 -1.69 7.54
C LEU A 179 7.19 -1.14 7.92
N TRP A 180 7.46 -1.14 9.24
CA TRP A 180 8.75 -0.71 9.77
C TRP A 180 9.34 -1.78 10.67
N PRO A 181 10.69 -1.92 10.71
CA PRO A 181 11.37 -2.79 11.65
C PRO A 181 11.00 -2.46 13.08
N ILE A 182 10.82 -3.47 13.92
CA ILE A 182 10.48 -3.28 15.34
C ILE A 182 11.65 -2.65 16.12
N ASP A 183 12.88 -2.97 15.71
CA ASP A 183 14.10 -2.58 16.40
C ASP A 183 14.63 -1.18 15.97
N CYS A 184 13.94 -0.48 15.09
CA CYS A 184 14.28 0.90 14.75
C CYS A 184 13.81 1.84 15.85
N ASP A 185 14.73 2.65 16.38
CA ASP A 185 14.41 3.71 17.33
C ASP A 185 13.35 4.65 16.74
N SER A 186 12.34 4.96 17.54
CA SER A 186 11.23 5.85 17.12
C SER A 186 11.69 7.26 16.73
N ASN A 187 12.93 7.63 17.02
CA ASN A 187 13.55 8.89 16.63
C ASN A 187 14.05 8.91 15.17
N GLU A 188 14.20 7.74 14.55
CA GLU A 188 14.55 7.61 13.13
C GLU A 188 13.32 7.71 12.21
N PHE A 189 12.13 7.78 12.78
CA PHE A 189 10.91 7.99 11.99
C PHE A 189 10.94 9.40 11.41
N PRO A 190 10.91 9.55 10.10
CA PRO A 190 10.68 10.87 9.54
C PRO A 190 9.33 11.36 10.05
N ASN A 191 9.37 12.43 10.86
CA ASN A 191 8.16 13.15 11.33
C ASN A 191 7.40 13.82 10.15
N ASN A 192 7.29 13.13 9.01
CA ASN A 192 6.73 13.66 7.78
C ASN A 192 5.21 13.88 7.86
N HIS A 193 4.54 13.31 8.87
CA HIS A 193 3.12 13.63 9.11
C HIS A 193 2.91 14.91 9.94
N LYS A 194 3.94 15.42 10.62
CA LYS A 194 3.82 16.74 11.29
C LYS A 194 3.89 17.91 10.31
N ASN A 195 4.33 17.67 9.07
CA ASN A 195 4.42 18.65 8.00
C ASN A 195 3.50 18.36 6.81
N ALA A 196 2.70 17.29 6.85
CA ALA A 196 1.50 17.28 6.03
C ALA A 196 0.66 18.47 6.54
N PRO A 197 0.23 19.40 5.68
CA PRO A 197 -0.67 20.43 6.13
C PRO A 197 -1.84 19.72 6.79
N ASP A 198 -2.12 20.07 8.06
CA ASP A 198 -3.33 19.66 8.74
C ASP A 198 -4.50 20.19 7.91
N ASN A 199 -4.94 19.37 6.94
CA ASN A 199 -6.13 19.64 6.15
C ASN A 199 -7.42 19.39 6.97
N HIS A 200 -7.30 19.29 8.27
CA HIS A 200 -8.39 19.57 9.18
C HIS A 200 -8.51 21.09 9.31
N GLY A 201 -8.88 21.74 8.19
CA GLY A 201 -9.31 23.11 8.23
C GLY A 201 -10.44 23.21 9.25
N GLU A 202 -10.14 23.84 10.40
CA GLU A 202 -11.20 24.38 11.23
C GLU A 202 -12.05 25.27 10.35
N LEU A 203 -13.22 24.77 10.01
CA LEU A 203 -14.31 25.59 9.49
C LEU A 203 -14.67 26.60 10.60
N LYS A 204 -14.14 27.80 10.48
CA LYS A 204 -14.65 28.98 11.16
C LYS A 204 -15.78 29.58 10.36
#